data_efcf8f28402cdfd0ee0093fddaf0f8d3
#
_entry.id   efcf8f28402cdfd0ee0093fddaf0f8d3
#
_cell.length_a   1.000
_cell.length_b   1.000
_cell.length_c   1.000
_cell.angle_alpha   90.00
_cell.angle_beta   90.00
_cell.angle_gamma   90.00
#
_symmetry.space_group_name_H-M   'P 1'
#
loop_
_entity.id
_entity.type
_entity.pdbx_description
1 polymer ?
#
loop_
_entity_poly.entity_id
_entity_poly.type
_entity_poly.pdbx_seq_one_letter_code
_entity_poly.pdbx_strand_id
1 'polypeptide(L)'
;MERAYEHGMDALALTDHGSANGLSYQLLHAKKMKAEGKNFKPIYGVEAYFVPSVADWRKEYDEAKLDKKRAKTLSDKKNEGSFINDEGSDRSSKRSLSRRRHLVLLAASQKGLDNIFQLISTSYDEEYFYRYPRMDFDLLRKHSEGVICLSACMSGVLAAAYWQHREESDEAVLVAMRELAAEFKDIFGDRFY
;
A
#
# COMPACT_ATOMS: atom_id res chain seq x y z
N MET A 1 16.37 -15.68 -7.13
CA MET A 1 17.46 -15.84 -6.14
C MET A 1 18.72 -16.38 -6.83
N GLU A 2 18.69 -17.54 -7.53
CA GLU A 2 19.88 -18.10 -8.22
C GLU A 2 20.55 -17.07 -9.12
N ARG A 3 19.80 -16.47 -10.04
CA ARG A 3 20.34 -15.46 -10.95
C ARG A 3 20.95 -14.25 -10.24
N ALA A 4 20.34 -13.80 -9.13
CA ALA A 4 20.89 -12.72 -8.31
C ALA A 4 22.23 -13.13 -7.68
N TYR A 5 22.32 -14.36 -7.18
CA TYR A 5 23.56 -14.92 -6.66
C TYR A 5 24.66 -15.05 -7.74
N GLU A 6 24.32 -15.53 -8.92
CA GLU A 6 25.23 -15.61 -10.07
C GLU A 6 25.77 -14.25 -10.52
N HIS A 7 24.99 -13.18 -10.31
CA HIS A 7 25.40 -11.80 -10.56
C HIS A 7 26.15 -11.16 -9.37
N GLY A 8 26.54 -11.94 -8.35
CA GLY A 8 27.34 -11.47 -7.23
C GLY A 8 26.57 -10.77 -6.13
N MET A 9 25.23 -10.86 -6.13
CA MET A 9 24.41 -10.39 -5.01
C MET A 9 24.44 -11.40 -3.87
N ASP A 10 24.37 -10.93 -2.62
CA ASP A 10 24.32 -11.74 -1.42
C ASP A 10 22.94 -11.78 -0.74
N ALA A 11 22.02 -10.95 -1.20
CA ALA A 11 20.66 -10.86 -0.68
C ALA A 11 19.64 -10.43 -1.76
N LEU A 12 18.36 -10.77 -1.53
CA LEU A 12 17.24 -10.32 -2.36
C LEU A 12 15.97 -10.20 -1.52
N ALA A 13 15.29 -9.05 -1.62
CA ALA A 13 13.97 -8.86 -1.07
C ALA A 13 12.89 -9.41 -2.02
N LEU A 14 11.84 -10.02 -1.45
CA LEU A 14 10.59 -10.30 -2.14
C LEU A 14 9.46 -9.52 -1.47
N THR A 15 8.74 -8.73 -2.28
CA THR A 15 7.72 -7.78 -1.81
C THR A 15 6.50 -7.85 -2.72
N ASP A 16 5.73 -8.92 -2.60
CA ASP A 16 4.49 -9.10 -3.35
C ASP A 16 3.48 -7.99 -3.03
N HIS A 17 2.65 -7.64 -3.99
CA HIS A 17 1.62 -6.62 -3.83
C HIS A 17 0.52 -7.05 -2.84
N GLY A 18 0.46 -6.41 -1.69
CA GLY A 18 -0.57 -6.58 -0.65
C GLY A 18 -0.64 -7.98 -0.05
N SER A 19 0.33 -8.85 -0.28
CA SER A 19 0.28 -10.25 0.17
C SER A 19 1.66 -10.81 0.51
N ALA A 20 1.68 -11.99 1.13
CA ALA A 20 2.90 -12.74 1.47
C ALA A 20 3.01 -14.05 0.68
N ASN A 21 2.33 -14.17 -0.46
CA ASN A 21 2.18 -15.44 -1.19
C ASN A 21 3.52 -16.03 -1.65
N GLY A 22 4.48 -15.19 -2.07
CA GLY A 22 5.78 -15.63 -2.53
C GLY A 22 6.77 -15.97 -1.42
N LEU A 23 6.56 -15.54 -0.18
CA LEU A 23 7.55 -15.68 0.89
C LEU A 23 7.85 -17.13 1.24
N SER A 24 6.88 -18.03 1.17
CA SER A 24 7.08 -19.47 1.39
C SER A 24 8.02 -20.08 0.34
N TYR A 25 7.84 -19.72 -0.93
CA TYR A 25 8.72 -20.15 -2.01
C TYR A 25 10.13 -19.57 -1.85
N GLN A 26 10.24 -18.30 -1.46
CA GLN A 26 11.54 -17.67 -1.18
C GLN A 26 12.27 -18.40 -0.04
N LEU A 27 11.57 -18.73 1.05
CA LEU A 27 12.15 -19.49 2.17
C LEU A 27 12.63 -20.86 1.76
N LEU A 28 11.81 -21.63 1.03
CA LEU A 28 12.17 -22.97 0.58
C LEU A 28 13.38 -22.93 -0.36
N HIS A 29 13.39 -21.96 -1.27
CA HIS A 29 14.51 -21.79 -2.19
C HIS A 29 15.79 -21.35 -1.48
N ALA A 30 15.72 -20.45 -0.50
CA ALA A 30 16.87 -20.07 0.33
C ALA A 30 17.45 -21.26 1.11
N LYS A 31 16.60 -22.15 1.65
CA LYS A 31 17.04 -23.38 2.30
C LYS A 31 17.79 -24.30 1.33
N LYS A 32 17.28 -24.44 0.09
CA LYS A 32 17.95 -25.22 -0.95
C LYS A 32 19.32 -24.63 -1.30
N MET A 33 19.40 -23.32 -1.57
CA MET A 33 20.67 -22.64 -1.87
C MET A 33 21.69 -22.83 -0.73
N LYS A 34 21.24 -22.72 0.54
CA LYS A 34 22.10 -22.96 1.70
C LYS A 34 22.61 -24.39 1.76
N ALA A 35 21.80 -25.39 1.43
CA ALA A 35 22.21 -26.78 1.36
C ALA A 35 23.25 -27.04 0.25
N GLU A 36 23.22 -26.25 -0.83
CA GLU A 36 24.19 -26.25 -1.92
C GLU A 36 25.47 -25.43 -1.60
N GLY A 37 25.60 -24.90 -0.38
CA GLY A 37 26.76 -24.10 0.05
C GLY A 37 26.73 -22.66 -0.42
N LYS A 38 25.63 -22.19 -1.02
CA LYS A 38 25.45 -20.80 -1.46
C LYS A 38 24.96 -19.95 -0.29
N ASN A 39 25.78 -18.98 0.15
CA ASN A 39 25.38 -18.04 1.20
C ASN A 39 24.61 -16.89 0.59
N PHE A 40 23.27 -16.98 0.59
CA PHE A 40 22.36 -15.99 0.04
C PHE A 40 21.22 -15.66 1.03
N LYS A 41 21.07 -14.39 1.36
CA LYS A 41 20.11 -13.92 2.38
C LYS A 41 18.76 -13.59 1.74
N PRO A 42 17.67 -14.30 2.07
CA PRO A 42 16.33 -13.86 1.74
C PRO A 42 15.94 -12.68 2.65
N ILE A 43 15.37 -11.62 2.08
CA ILE A 43 14.76 -10.51 2.80
C ILE A 43 13.25 -10.60 2.57
N TYR A 44 12.48 -10.76 3.63
CA TYR A 44 11.04 -10.92 3.58
C TYR A 44 10.35 -9.57 3.70
N GLY A 45 9.34 -9.32 2.87
CA GLY A 45 8.62 -8.07 2.89
C GLY A 45 7.29 -8.11 2.15
N VAL A 46 6.68 -6.96 2.01
CA VAL A 46 5.44 -6.73 1.26
C VAL A 46 5.46 -5.36 0.62
N GLU A 47 4.93 -5.22 -0.59
CA GLU A 47 4.55 -3.93 -1.13
C GLU A 47 3.10 -3.65 -0.71
N ALA A 48 2.96 -2.89 0.37
CA ALA A 48 1.68 -2.56 0.98
C ALA A 48 0.96 -1.44 0.21
N TYR A 49 -0.36 -1.37 0.37
CA TYR A 49 -1.19 -0.30 -0.12
C TYR A 49 -1.59 0.61 1.04
N PHE A 50 -1.14 1.84 1.00
CA PHE A 50 -1.29 2.81 2.08
C PHE A 50 -2.36 3.87 1.75
N VAL A 51 -3.10 4.27 2.77
CA VAL A 51 -3.93 5.47 2.85
C VAL A 51 -3.66 6.17 4.20
N PRO A 52 -3.76 7.50 4.31
CA PRO A 52 -3.47 8.20 5.57
C PRO A 52 -4.37 7.74 6.73
N SER A 53 -5.66 7.54 6.47
CA SER A 53 -6.68 7.09 7.43
C SER A 53 -7.68 6.18 6.72
N VAL A 54 -7.83 4.96 7.19
CA VAL A 54 -8.85 4.02 6.70
C VAL A 54 -10.24 4.48 7.11
N ALA A 55 -10.38 5.08 8.30
CA ALA A 55 -11.66 5.59 8.78
C ALA A 55 -12.21 6.72 7.88
N ASP A 56 -11.34 7.66 7.45
CA ASP A 56 -11.76 8.74 6.57
C ASP A 56 -12.02 8.24 5.15
N TRP A 57 -11.15 7.37 4.65
CA TRP A 57 -11.38 6.70 3.37
C TRP A 57 -12.71 5.92 3.37
N ARG A 58 -13.08 5.28 4.48
CA ARG A 58 -14.34 4.54 4.61
C ARG A 58 -15.56 5.45 4.57
N LYS A 59 -15.51 6.61 5.21
CA LYS A 59 -16.57 7.63 5.12
C LYS A 59 -16.81 8.06 3.67
N GLU A 60 -15.73 8.42 2.93
CA GLU A 60 -15.83 8.77 1.51
C GLU A 60 -16.42 7.62 0.66
N TYR A 61 -16.04 6.38 0.97
CA TYR A 61 -16.57 5.20 0.30
C TYR A 61 -18.07 5.02 0.54
N ASP A 62 -18.52 5.14 1.79
CA ASP A 62 -19.93 4.96 2.15
C ASP A 62 -20.80 6.10 1.59
N GLU A 63 -20.31 7.33 1.60
CA GLU A 63 -20.96 8.49 0.97
C GLU A 63 -21.13 8.28 -0.54
N ALA A 64 -20.06 7.90 -1.23
CA ALA A 64 -20.11 7.63 -2.67
C ALA A 64 -21.03 6.45 -3.01
N LYS A 65 -21.16 5.45 -2.15
CA LYS A 65 -22.09 4.33 -2.30
C LYS A 65 -23.54 4.77 -2.13
N LEU A 66 -23.80 5.68 -1.19
CA LEU A 66 -25.13 6.27 -0.97
C LEU A 66 -25.55 7.15 -2.16
N ASP A 67 -24.64 7.99 -2.67
CA ASP A 67 -24.92 8.85 -3.82
C ASP A 67 -25.24 8.05 -5.08
N LYS A 68 -24.51 6.94 -5.31
CA LYS A 68 -24.84 6.00 -6.40
C LYS A 68 -26.22 5.38 -6.24
N LYS A 69 -26.58 5.01 -5.03
CA LYS A 69 -27.91 4.43 -4.75
C LYS A 69 -29.00 5.47 -5.01
N ARG A 70 -28.79 6.73 -4.60
CA ARG A 70 -29.70 7.86 -4.86
C ARG A 70 -29.83 8.16 -6.35
N ALA A 71 -28.70 8.25 -7.06
CA ALA A 71 -28.65 8.49 -8.51
C ALA A 71 -29.40 7.38 -9.28
N LYS A 72 -29.18 6.10 -8.92
CA LYS A 72 -29.90 4.97 -9.52
C LYS A 72 -31.40 5.05 -9.27
N THR A 73 -31.82 5.36 -8.05
CA THR A 73 -33.27 5.50 -7.73
C THR A 73 -33.93 6.66 -8.49
N LEU A 74 -33.17 7.75 -8.76
CA LEU A 74 -33.65 8.89 -9.55
C LEU A 74 -33.69 8.54 -11.05
N SER A 75 -32.70 7.79 -11.57
CA SER A 75 -32.70 7.34 -12.97
C SER A 75 -33.81 6.33 -13.25
N ASP A 76 -34.06 5.40 -12.32
CA ASP A 76 -35.16 4.43 -12.43
C ASP A 76 -36.54 5.12 -12.42
N LYS A 77 -36.67 6.25 -11.72
CA LYS A 77 -37.88 7.11 -11.77
C LYS A 77 -38.01 7.98 -13.03
N LYS A 78 -36.89 8.25 -13.74
CA LYS A 78 -36.89 9.01 -15.00
C LYS A 78 -36.95 8.14 -16.26
N ASN A 79 -36.65 6.86 -16.18
CA ASN A 79 -36.59 5.95 -17.32
C ASN A 79 -37.92 5.26 -17.62
N GLU A 80 -39.00 6.04 -17.77
CA GLU A 80 -40.06 5.64 -18.71
C GLU A 80 -39.83 6.23 -20.11
N GLY A 81 -38.66 6.66 -20.45
CA GLY A 81 -38.34 7.09 -21.82
C GLY A 81 -37.15 7.99 -21.97
N SER A 82 -35.93 7.48 -21.90
CA SER A 82 -34.79 8.01 -22.71
C SER A 82 -33.50 7.26 -22.44
N PHE A 83 -32.88 6.74 -23.48
CA PHE A 83 -31.51 6.22 -23.49
C PHE A 83 -30.53 7.40 -23.56
N ILE A 84 -29.89 7.79 -22.46
CA ILE A 84 -28.70 8.65 -22.47
C ILE A 84 -27.65 8.00 -21.59
N ASN A 85 -26.50 7.66 -22.20
CA ASN A 85 -25.30 7.14 -21.54
C ASN A 85 -24.66 8.23 -20.69
N ASP A 86 -24.74 8.13 -19.35
CA ASP A 86 -24.00 8.96 -18.40
C ASP A 86 -22.72 8.23 -17.95
N GLU A 87 -21.68 8.26 -18.79
CA GLU A 87 -20.37 7.67 -18.47
C GLU A 87 -19.39 8.64 -17.77
N GLY A 88 -19.73 9.90 -17.57
CA GLY A 88 -18.79 10.96 -17.17
C GLY A 88 -18.50 11.06 -15.68
N SER A 89 -19.50 10.96 -14.83
CA SER A 89 -19.38 11.25 -13.37
C SER A 89 -18.83 10.08 -12.55
N ASP A 90 -19.03 8.84 -13.00
CA ASP A 90 -18.65 7.63 -12.25
C ASP A 90 -17.13 7.33 -12.27
N ARG A 91 -16.39 7.82 -13.25
CA ARG A 91 -14.93 7.56 -13.36
C ARG A 91 -14.10 8.34 -12.34
N SER A 92 -14.47 9.58 -12.01
CA SER A 92 -13.73 10.42 -11.07
C SER A 92 -13.89 9.91 -9.63
N SER A 93 -15.11 9.62 -9.19
CA SER A 93 -15.38 9.09 -7.84
C SER A 93 -14.79 7.69 -7.65
N LYS A 94 -14.90 6.79 -8.64
CA LYS A 94 -14.25 5.46 -8.59
C LYS A 94 -12.73 5.57 -8.52
N ARG A 95 -12.13 6.57 -9.16
CA ARG A 95 -10.69 6.82 -9.16
C ARG A 95 -10.22 7.34 -7.80
N SER A 96 -11.00 8.16 -7.13
CA SER A 96 -10.71 8.63 -5.76
C SER A 96 -10.74 7.48 -4.76
N LEU A 97 -11.81 6.68 -4.75
CA LEU A 97 -11.97 5.56 -3.82
C LEU A 97 -10.99 4.40 -4.04
N SER A 98 -10.48 4.24 -5.26
CA SER A 98 -9.44 3.24 -5.56
C SER A 98 -8.02 3.74 -5.28
N ARG A 99 -7.86 5.00 -4.85
CA ARG A 99 -6.53 5.54 -4.52
C ARG A 99 -5.90 4.71 -3.41
N ARG A 100 -4.68 4.37 -3.65
CA ARG A 100 -3.77 3.70 -2.73
C ARG A 100 -2.36 4.11 -3.09
N ARG A 101 -1.50 4.22 -2.10
CA ARG A 101 -0.09 4.53 -2.29
C ARG A 101 0.74 3.31 -1.98
N HIS A 102 1.76 3.09 -2.75
CA HIS A 102 2.68 1.99 -2.50
C HIS A 102 3.60 2.33 -1.33
N LEU A 103 3.84 1.35 -0.49
CA LEU A 103 4.74 1.42 0.65
C LEU A 103 5.45 0.07 0.76
N VAL A 104 6.78 0.05 0.80
CA VAL A 104 7.50 -1.22 0.95
C VAL A 104 7.87 -1.42 2.41
N LEU A 105 7.49 -2.59 2.95
CA LEU A 105 7.80 -2.99 4.31
C LEU A 105 8.70 -4.22 4.26
N LEU A 106 9.83 -4.17 4.96
CA LEU A 106 10.80 -5.27 5.04
C LEU A 106 10.99 -5.70 6.48
N ALA A 107 11.12 -7.01 6.71
CA ALA A 107 11.41 -7.56 8.03
C ALA A 107 12.90 -7.42 8.36
N ALA A 108 13.23 -6.65 9.40
CA ALA A 108 14.57 -6.56 9.96
C ALA A 108 14.85 -7.64 11.03
N SER A 109 13.81 -8.26 11.56
CA SER A 109 13.87 -9.29 12.61
C SER A 109 12.70 -10.27 12.49
N GLN A 110 12.72 -11.36 13.27
CA GLN A 110 11.57 -12.26 13.37
C GLN A 110 10.31 -11.51 13.84
N LYS A 111 10.44 -10.63 14.84
CA LYS A 111 9.33 -9.79 15.29
C LYS A 111 8.78 -8.91 14.18
N GLY A 112 9.68 -8.35 13.35
CA GLY A 112 9.27 -7.57 12.16
C GLY A 112 8.50 -8.41 11.14
N LEU A 113 8.90 -9.66 10.92
CA LEU A 113 8.17 -10.59 10.04
C LEU A 113 6.78 -10.91 10.59
N ASP A 114 6.67 -11.18 11.88
CA ASP A 114 5.39 -11.44 12.56
C ASP A 114 4.48 -10.20 12.45
N ASN A 115 5.04 -8.99 12.63
CA ASN A 115 4.32 -7.75 12.47
C ASN A 115 3.85 -7.52 11.02
N ILE A 116 4.68 -7.84 10.01
CA ILE A 116 4.26 -7.79 8.59
C ILE A 116 3.09 -8.74 8.34
N PHE A 117 3.09 -9.94 8.90
CA PHE A 117 1.95 -10.85 8.78
C PHE A 117 0.68 -10.29 9.45
N GLN A 118 0.80 -9.65 10.62
CA GLN A 118 -0.33 -8.96 11.26
C GLN A 118 -0.86 -7.81 10.40
N LEU A 119 0.02 -6.98 9.87
CA LEU A 119 -0.33 -5.90 8.95
C LEU A 119 -1.08 -6.41 7.71
N ILE A 120 -0.55 -7.45 7.06
CA ILE A 120 -1.20 -8.07 5.91
C ILE A 120 -2.57 -8.64 6.32
N SER A 121 -2.65 -9.44 7.39
CA SER A 121 -3.90 -10.08 7.81
C SER A 121 -4.98 -9.04 8.09
N THR A 122 -4.69 -8.01 8.89
CA THR A 122 -5.64 -6.95 9.23
C THR A 122 -6.06 -6.15 7.99
N SER A 123 -5.16 -5.95 7.03
CA SER A 123 -5.50 -5.21 5.80
C SER A 123 -6.54 -5.91 4.91
N TYR A 124 -6.81 -7.20 5.16
CA TYR A 124 -7.88 -7.97 4.50
C TYR A 124 -9.18 -7.99 5.28
N ASP A 125 -9.24 -7.43 6.50
CA ASP A 125 -10.48 -7.29 7.24
C ASP A 125 -11.45 -6.33 6.52
N GLU A 126 -12.75 -6.49 6.73
CA GLU A 126 -13.81 -5.75 6.04
C GLU A 126 -13.61 -4.22 6.09
N GLU A 127 -13.10 -3.70 7.19
CA GLU A 127 -12.85 -2.27 7.40
C GLU A 127 -11.76 -1.71 6.49
N TYR A 128 -10.71 -2.52 6.22
CA TYR A 128 -9.50 -2.16 5.48
C TYR A 128 -9.57 -2.53 3.99
N PHE A 129 -10.45 -3.47 3.63
CA PHE A 129 -10.49 -4.05 2.30
C PHE A 129 -11.60 -3.47 1.41
N TYR A 130 -11.18 -2.96 0.25
CA TYR A 130 -12.05 -2.76 -0.90
C TYR A 130 -11.24 -2.92 -2.18
N ARG A 131 -11.45 -4.01 -2.90
CA ARG A 131 -10.65 -4.46 -4.06
C ARG A 131 -9.17 -4.70 -3.76
N TYR A 132 -8.61 -3.94 -2.81
CA TYR A 132 -7.22 -4.02 -2.37
C TYR A 132 -7.16 -3.92 -0.85
N PRO A 133 -6.25 -4.66 -0.19
CA PRO A 133 -5.99 -4.53 1.23
C PRO A 133 -5.28 -3.19 1.50
N ARG A 134 -5.70 -2.45 2.53
CA ARG A 134 -5.11 -1.15 2.88
C ARG A 134 -4.51 -1.18 4.27
N MET A 135 -3.54 -0.31 4.46
CA MET A 135 -2.94 -0.01 5.75
C MET A 135 -2.94 1.50 5.93
N ASP A 136 -3.03 1.97 7.16
CA ASP A 136 -2.95 3.37 7.53
C ASP A 136 -1.91 3.61 8.63
N PHE A 137 -1.75 4.87 9.06
CA PHE A 137 -0.82 5.22 10.11
C PHE A 137 -1.12 4.51 11.43
N ASP A 138 -2.38 4.35 11.81
CA ASP A 138 -2.75 3.71 13.08
C ASP A 138 -2.36 2.24 13.10
N LEU A 139 -2.58 1.53 11.99
CA LEU A 139 -2.20 0.14 11.86
C LEU A 139 -0.67 -0.02 11.83
N LEU A 140 0.03 0.87 11.11
CA LEU A 140 1.49 0.88 11.06
C LEU A 140 2.11 1.14 12.44
N ARG A 141 1.59 2.08 13.24
CA ARG A 141 2.06 2.36 14.60
C ARG A 141 1.99 1.13 15.51
N LYS A 142 0.92 0.35 15.41
CA LYS A 142 0.71 -0.87 16.20
C LYS A 142 1.73 -1.98 15.88
N HIS A 143 2.24 -2.03 14.65
CA HIS A 143 3.03 -3.14 14.13
C HIS A 143 4.34 -2.71 13.47
N SER A 144 4.95 -1.59 13.92
CA SER A 144 6.20 -1.05 13.34
C SER A 144 7.47 -1.70 13.87
N GLU A 145 7.42 -2.39 15.02
CA GLU A 145 8.62 -2.95 15.65
C GLU A 145 9.29 -3.99 14.74
N GLY A 146 10.60 -3.83 14.51
CA GLY A 146 11.40 -4.73 13.66
C GLY A 146 11.08 -4.63 12.17
N VAL A 147 10.30 -3.63 11.74
CA VAL A 147 9.94 -3.39 10.33
C VAL A 147 10.74 -2.19 9.80
N ILE A 148 11.33 -2.34 8.61
CA ILE A 148 11.92 -1.25 7.80
C ILE A 148 10.84 -0.81 6.82
N CYS A 149 10.67 0.50 6.67
CA CYS A 149 9.72 1.10 5.76
C CYS A 149 10.43 1.91 4.69
N LEU A 150 10.05 1.73 3.41
CA LEU A 150 10.57 2.51 2.29
C LEU A 150 9.41 3.22 1.59
N SER A 151 9.67 4.44 1.12
CA SER A 151 8.69 5.31 0.44
C SER A 151 8.22 4.80 -0.94
N ALA A 152 8.74 3.66 -1.37
CA ALA A 152 8.43 2.95 -2.61
C ALA A 152 8.79 3.70 -3.91
N CYS A 153 7.90 3.75 -4.89
CA CYS A 153 8.17 4.18 -6.26
C CYS A 153 7.40 5.46 -6.63
N MET A 154 7.27 5.76 -7.93
CA MET A 154 6.46 6.89 -8.46
C MET A 154 4.97 6.83 -8.05
N SER A 155 4.45 5.66 -7.65
CA SER A 155 3.12 5.50 -7.05
C SER A 155 3.16 5.47 -5.52
N GLY A 156 4.32 5.72 -4.93
CA GLY A 156 4.56 5.69 -3.49
C GLY A 156 4.02 6.92 -2.76
N VAL A 157 4.20 6.89 -1.45
CA VAL A 157 3.63 7.90 -0.54
C VAL A 157 4.18 9.30 -0.78
N LEU A 158 5.51 9.46 -0.92
CA LEU A 158 6.13 10.77 -1.14
C LEU A 158 5.84 11.32 -2.55
N ALA A 159 5.90 10.46 -3.57
CA ALA A 159 5.54 10.86 -4.92
C ALA A 159 4.07 11.33 -5.01
N ALA A 160 3.19 10.77 -4.16
CA ALA A 160 1.81 11.21 -4.08
C ALA A 160 1.66 12.65 -3.58
N ALA A 161 2.42 13.04 -2.56
CA ALA A 161 2.44 14.41 -2.05
C ALA A 161 2.95 15.38 -3.16
N TYR A 162 4.00 15.01 -3.88
CA TYR A 162 4.48 15.75 -5.04
C TYR A 162 3.34 15.98 -6.07
N TRP A 163 2.69 14.90 -6.54
CA TRP A 163 1.65 14.99 -7.55
C TRP A 163 0.42 15.80 -7.11
N GLN A 164 0.14 15.84 -5.81
CA GLN A 164 -0.98 16.57 -5.24
C GLN A 164 -0.74 18.08 -5.22
N HIS A 165 0.49 18.52 -4.94
CA HIS A 165 0.83 19.92 -4.70
C HIS A 165 1.67 20.58 -5.82
N ARG A 166 2.05 19.83 -6.88
CA ARG A 166 2.96 20.32 -7.95
C ARG A 166 2.48 21.55 -8.70
N GLU A 167 1.17 21.82 -8.69
CA GLU A 167 0.58 22.97 -9.38
C GLU A 167 0.46 24.22 -8.47
N GLU A 168 0.78 24.07 -7.17
CA GLU A 168 0.74 25.16 -6.21
C GLU A 168 2.08 25.94 -6.21
N SER A 169 3.13 25.32 -5.68
CA SER A 169 4.52 25.83 -5.68
C SER A 169 5.51 24.75 -5.28
N ASP A 170 6.78 24.91 -5.64
CA ASP A 170 7.85 24.00 -5.20
C ASP A 170 7.98 23.96 -3.68
N GLU A 171 7.74 25.08 -3.00
CA GLU A 171 7.76 25.15 -1.55
C GLU A 171 6.60 24.35 -0.92
N ALA A 172 5.40 24.47 -1.45
CA ALA A 172 4.24 23.68 -0.99
C ALA A 172 4.48 22.18 -1.14
N VAL A 173 5.06 21.77 -2.28
CA VAL A 173 5.48 20.38 -2.51
C VAL A 173 6.47 19.91 -1.44
N LEU A 174 7.52 20.69 -1.19
CA LEU A 174 8.55 20.31 -0.21
C LEU A 174 8.01 20.25 1.22
N VAL A 175 7.11 21.16 1.60
CA VAL A 175 6.44 21.15 2.90
C VAL A 175 5.60 19.88 3.03
N ALA A 176 4.72 19.59 2.09
CA ALA A 176 3.86 18.41 2.13
C ALA A 176 4.66 17.10 2.18
N MET A 177 5.74 17.00 1.39
CA MET A 177 6.62 15.82 1.42
C MET A 177 7.35 15.68 2.76
N ARG A 178 7.82 16.78 3.37
CA ARG A 178 8.50 16.76 4.67
C ARG A 178 7.55 16.39 5.81
N GLU A 179 6.35 16.94 5.82
CA GLU A 179 5.33 16.61 6.82
C GLU A 179 4.97 15.13 6.76
N LEU A 180 4.73 14.60 5.56
CA LEU A 180 4.45 13.18 5.37
C LEU A 180 5.63 12.29 5.76
N ALA A 181 6.86 12.67 5.41
CA ALA A 181 8.06 11.95 5.82
C ALA A 181 8.27 11.98 7.34
N ALA A 182 7.92 13.08 8.01
CA ALA A 182 8.00 13.20 9.47
C ALA A 182 7.05 12.23 10.17
N GLU A 183 5.81 12.04 9.66
CA GLU A 183 4.87 11.04 10.18
C GLU A 183 5.45 9.61 10.09
N PHE A 184 6.05 9.25 8.96
CA PHE A 184 6.71 7.94 8.83
C PHE A 184 7.94 7.83 9.72
N LYS A 185 8.73 8.89 9.88
CA LYS A 185 9.87 8.91 10.80
C LYS A 185 9.47 8.80 12.26
N ASP A 186 8.34 9.38 12.66
CA ASP A 186 7.78 9.23 14.00
C ASP A 186 7.44 7.75 14.30
N ILE A 187 6.96 7.00 13.32
CA ILE A 187 6.61 5.59 13.46
C ILE A 187 7.84 4.67 13.40
N PHE A 188 8.71 4.87 12.43
CA PHE A 188 9.79 3.94 12.11
C PHE A 188 11.18 4.40 12.56
N GLY A 189 11.36 5.68 12.95
CA GLY A 189 12.65 6.26 13.32
C GLY A 189 13.66 6.15 12.17
N ASP A 190 14.85 5.65 12.47
CA ASP A 190 15.93 5.45 11.49
C ASP A 190 15.69 4.29 10.51
N ARG A 191 14.55 3.62 10.63
CA ARG A 191 14.14 2.52 9.73
C ARG A 191 13.20 3.00 8.61
N PHE A 192 13.01 4.31 8.42
CA PHE A 192 12.32 4.89 7.27
C PHE A 192 13.32 5.42 6.24
N TYR A 193 13.14 5.03 4.95
CA TYR A 193 14.01 5.36 3.82
C TYR A 193 13.21 5.85 2.61
#